data_2f5ed5961040dd3f69e7ae6c2abf3952
#
_entry.id   2f5ed5961040dd3f69e7ae6c2abf3952
#
_cell.length_a   1.000
_cell.length_b   1.000
_cell.length_c   1.000
_cell.angle_alpha   90.00
_cell.angle_beta   90.00
_cell.angle_gamma   90.00
#
_symmetry.space_group_name_H-M   'P 1'
#
loop_
_entity.id
_entity.type
_entity.pdbx_description
1 polymer ?
#
loop_
_entity_poly.entity_id
_entity_poly.type
_entity_poly.pdbx_seq_one_letter_code
_entity_poly.pdbx_strand_id
1 'polypeptide(L)'
;ATFLTSVSSYEGGCGFEVYFRNLHCVPRQLYGIKLMLGAELNILNTKGDIDLDEDYWRMLDIRIAGIHSLCWQGGSKEENTQGVINAMRNPFVQIISHPGDGTAELDFEELMKVSRETHTLLEINNHSMAPIRHKTVAAPNNLELLELAKKYETPVIFGSDAHFSTMIADYSNIMPLVEKAEFPDELVLNYQPEKFMAYLKPTPEK
;
A
#
# COMPACT_ATOMS: atom_id res chain seq x y z
N ALA A 1 -8.04 8.13 6.69
CA ALA A 1 -6.86 8.58 5.96
C ALA A 1 -7.25 8.82 4.51
N THR A 2 -6.99 10.02 3.98
CA THR A 2 -7.18 10.28 2.56
C THR A 2 -5.80 10.17 1.93
N PHE A 3 -5.60 9.14 1.13
CA PHE A 3 -4.38 9.00 0.34
C PHE A 3 -4.51 9.89 -0.88
N LEU A 4 -3.50 10.67 -1.15
CA LEU A 4 -3.41 11.42 -2.38
C LEU A 4 -2.77 10.51 -3.44
N THR A 5 -3.46 10.41 -4.53
CA THR A 5 -3.26 9.57 -5.71
C THR A 5 -1.83 9.29 -6.12
N SER A 6 -1.63 8.12 -6.72
CA SER A 6 -0.43 7.73 -7.44
C SER A 6 0.06 8.88 -8.32
N VAL A 7 1.28 9.30 -8.06
CA VAL A 7 1.96 10.22 -8.95
C VAL A 7 2.77 9.37 -9.90
N SER A 8 2.20 9.14 -11.09
CA SER A 8 3.00 8.58 -12.17
C SER A 8 4.12 9.55 -12.49
N SER A 9 5.36 9.05 -12.57
CA SER A 9 6.51 9.79 -13.07
C SER A 9 6.25 10.25 -14.49
N TYR A 10 5.73 11.46 -14.66
CA TYR A 10 5.61 12.08 -15.96
C TYR A 10 6.92 12.83 -16.22
N GLU A 11 7.76 12.30 -17.09
CA GLU A 11 8.92 13.03 -17.60
C GLU A 11 8.47 14.35 -18.20
N GLY A 12 8.83 15.47 -17.57
CA GLY A 12 8.85 16.77 -18.22
C GLY A 12 7.96 17.88 -17.68
N GLY A 13 7.44 17.85 -16.47
CA GLY A 13 6.60 18.95 -15.98
C GLY A 13 6.96 19.48 -14.59
N CYS A 14 7.15 20.79 -14.45
CA CYS A 14 7.29 21.49 -13.16
C CYS A 14 6.08 21.29 -12.21
N GLY A 15 5.00 20.65 -12.63
CA GLY A 15 3.78 20.47 -11.86
C GLY A 15 3.91 19.54 -10.66
N PHE A 16 4.75 18.54 -10.76
CA PHE A 16 4.96 17.51 -9.74
C PHE A 16 5.58 18.08 -8.45
N GLU A 17 6.69 18.78 -8.57
CA GLU A 17 7.38 19.37 -7.42
C GLU A 17 6.50 20.40 -6.69
N VAL A 18 5.77 21.22 -7.46
CA VAL A 18 4.88 22.25 -6.91
C VAL A 18 3.76 21.62 -6.09
N TYR A 19 3.21 20.49 -6.52
CA TYR A 19 2.18 19.76 -5.79
C TYR A 19 2.67 19.33 -4.40
N PHE A 20 3.80 18.63 -4.32
CA PHE A 20 4.34 18.19 -3.04
C PHE A 20 4.73 19.34 -2.12
N ARG A 21 5.33 20.41 -2.67
CA ARG A 21 5.66 21.62 -1.90
C ARG A 21 4.44 22.30 -1.28
N ASN A 22 3.26 22.15 -1.90
CA ASN A 22 2.01 22.73 -1.41
C ASN A 22 1.25 21.85 -0.41
N LEU A 23 1.72 20.63 -0.10
CA LEU A 23 1.08 19.76 0.90
C LEU A 23 0.96 20.41 2.29
N HIS A 24 1.84 21.36 2.63
CA HIS A 24 1.76 22.13 3.89
C HIS A 24 0.48 22.96 4.02
N CYS A 25 -0.19 23.28 2.89
CA CYS A 25 -1.46 24.01 2.87
C CYS A 25 -2.67 23.13 3.22
N VAL A 26 -2.50 21.80 3.24
CA VAL A 26 -3.61 20.87 3.49
C VAL A 26 -3.93 20.85 4.99
N PRO A 27 -5.20 21.05 5.38
CA PRO A 27 -5.60 20.95 6.79
C PRO A 27 -5.26 19.57 7.35
N ARG A 28 -4.63 19.52 8.54
CA ARG A 28 -4.26 18.26 9.20
C ARG A 28 -5.42 17.65 9.99
N GLN A 29 -6.53 18.36 10.08
CA GLN A 29 -7.78 17.91 10.67
C GLN A 29 -8.95 18.43 9.84
N LEU A 30 -9.84 17.53 9.45
CA LEU A 30 -11.01 17.84 8.65
C LEU A 30 -12.21 17.03 9.16
N TYR A 31 -13.33 17.69 9.44
CA TYR A 31 -14.56 17.07 9.99
C TYR A 31 -14.30 16.20 11.24
N GLY A 32 -13.40 16.63 12.12
CA GLY A 32 -13.05 15.86 13.31
C GLY A 32 -12.11 14.67 13.09
N ILE A 33 -11.68 14.44 11.85
CA ILE A 33 -10.78 13.34 11.48
C ILE A 33 -9.37 13.89 11.29
N LYS A 34 -8.37 13.22 11.88
CA LYS A 34 -6.96 13.50 11.61
C LYS A 34 -6.62 13.06 10.18
N LEU A 35 -6.14 13.99 9.39
CA LEU A 35 -5.72 13.74 8.01
C LEU A 35 -4.22 13.44 7.95
N MET A 36 -3.88 12.30 7.41
CA MET A 36 -2.51 11.91 7.10
C MET A 36 -2.30 12.03 5.59
N LEU A 37 -1.20 12.64 5.21
CA LEU A 37 -0.84 12.83 3.81
C LEU A 37 0.12 11.72 3.38
N GLY A 38 -0.17 11.11 2.25
CA GLY A 38 0.64 10.04 1.70
C GLY A 38 0.75 10.10 0.19
N ALA A 39 1.64 9.28 -0.33
CA ALA A 39 1.74 9.02 -1.76
C ALA A 39 1.86 7.52 -2.00
N GLU A 40 1.27 7.08 -3.09
CA GLU A 40 1.51 5.76 -3.64
C GLU A 40 2.62 5.87 -4.69
N LEU A 41 3.71 5.16 -4.44
CA LEU A 41 4.96 5.19 -5.19
C LEU A 41 5.05 3.98 -6.11
N ASN A 42 5.78 4.12 -7.19
CA ASN A 42 6.01 3.01 -8.12
C ASN A 42 7.33 2.31 -7.78
N ILE A 43 7.29 0.98 -7.64
CA ILE A 43 8.49 0.15 -7.63
C ILE A 43 8.96 0.03 -9.08
N LEU A 44 10.22 0.40 -9.34
CA LEU A 44 10.74 0.58 -10.69
C LEU A 44 11.53 -0.63 -11.23
N ASN A 45 12.01 -1.49 -10.33
CA ASN A 45 12.88 -2.61 -10.72
C ASN A 45 13.07 -3.62 -9.56
N THR A 46 13.85 -4.66 -9.83
CA THR A 46 14.19 -5.71 -8.86
C THR A 46 15.01 -5.24 -7.67
N LYS A 47 15.62 -4.04 -7.73
CA LYS A 47 16.35 -3.47 -6.59
C LYS A 47 15.40 -2.81 -5.57
N GLY A 48 14.13 -2.63 -5.94
CA GLY A 48 13.14 -1.94 -5.11
C GLY A 48 13.28 -0.42 -5.13
N ASP A 49 13.90 0.13 -6.18
CA ASP A 49 13.97 1.58 -6.39
C ASP A 49 12.55 2.12 -6.57
N ILE A 50 12.28 3.30 -6.00
CA ILE A 50 10.98 3.97 -6.06
C ILE A 50 11.10 5.35 -6.73
N ASP A 51 10.03 5.80 -7.35
CA ASP A 51 10.01 6.94 -8.29
C ASP A 51 9.92 8.33 -7.66
N LEU A 52 9.88 8.45 -6.34
CA LEU A 52 9.84 9.74 -5.64
C LEU A 52 11.17 9.98 -4.92
N ASP A 53 11.71 11.18 -5.05
CA ASP A 53 12.95 11.58 -4.39
C ASP A 53 12.81 11.68 -2.87
N GLU A 54 13.91 11.43 -2.16
CA GLU A 54 13.96 11.41 -0.69
C GLU A 54 13.49 12.74 -0.06
N ASP A 55 13.75 13.86 -0.69
CA ASP A 55 13.32 15.18 -0.20
C ASP A 55 11.80 15.28 -0.08
N TYR A 56 11.05 14.60 -0.95
CA TYR A 56 9.58 14.55 -0.88
C TYR A 56 9.08 13.49 0.10
N TRP A 57 9.77 12.36 0.27
CA TRP A 57 9.35 11.33 1.23
C TRP A 57 9.22 11.88 2.64
N ARG A 58 10.10 12.81 3.01
CA ARG A 58 10.11 13.43 4.34
C ARG A 58 8.94 14.37 4.59
N MET A 59 8.26 14.79 3.53
CA MET A 59 7.07 15.65 3.61
C MET A 59 5.78 14.86 3.85
N LEU A 60 5.83 13.54 3.72
CA LEU A 60 4.70 12.63 3.80
C LEU A 60 4.63 11.94 5.15
N ASP A 61 3.41 11.72 5.64
CA ASP A 61 3.16 10.89 6.83
C ASP A 61 3.24 9.41 6.49
N ILE A 62 2.77 9.02 5.29
CA ILE A 62 2.68 7.63 4.83
C ILE A 62 3.19 7.53 3.40
N ARG A 63 3.99 6.49 3.15
CA ARG A 63 4.50 6.12 1.83
C ARG A 63 4.10 4.69 1.56
N ILE A 64 3.35 4.53 0.49
CA ILE A 64 2.87 3.25 -0.02
C ILE A 64 3.65 2.96 -1.29
N ALA A 65 4.02 1.73 -1.57
CA ALA A 65 4.71 1.37 -2.80
C ALA A 65 4.09 0.13 -3.44
N GLY A 66 3.98 0.12 -4.75
CA GLY A 66 3.43 -1.01 -5.50
C GLY A 66 4.03 -1.18 -6.89
N ILE A 67 3.77 -2.34 -7.49
CA ILE A 67 4.12 -2.58 -8.89
C ILE A 67 2.99 -2.09 -9.78
N HIS A 68 3.30 -1.18 -10.69
CA HIS A 68 2.37 -0.67 -11.69
C HIS A 68 2.96 -0.92 -13.08
N SER A 69 2.19 -1.57 -13.96
CA SER A 69 2.66 -2.01 -15.29
C SER A 69 3.11 -0.88 -16.21
N LEU A 70 2.69 0.36 -15.96
CA LEU A 70 3.16 1.54 -16.69
C LEU A 70 4.57 1.97 -16.31
N CYS A 71 5.01 1.66 -15.09
CA CYS A 71 6.30 2.08 -14.56
C CYS A 71 7.33 0.94 -14.57
N TRP A 72 6.86 -0.29 -14.32
CA TRP A 72 7.67 -1.50 -14.42
C TRP A 72 6.80 -2.66 -14.92
N GLN A 73 7.16 -3.22 -16.08
CA GLN A 73 6.43 -4.33 -16.69
C GLN A 73 6.49 -5.63 -15.88
N GLY A 74 7.32 -5.65 -14.81
CA GLY A 74 7.57 -6.85 -14.04
C GLY A 74 8.57 -7.79 -14.73
N GLY A 75 8.83 -8.90 -14.07
CA GLY A 75 9.68 -9.98 -14.50
C GLY A 75 9.09 -11.34 -14.14
N SER A 76 9.93 -12.32 -13.83
CA SER A 76 9.48 -13.58 -13.25
C SER A 76 8.89 -13.34 -11.84
N LYS A 77 8.18 -14.34 -11.31
CA LYS A 77 7.66 -14.32 -9.94
C LYS A 77 8.76 -13.97 -8.92
N GLU A 78 9.93 -14.56 -9.08
CA GLU A 78 11.09 -14.34 -8.22
C GLU A 78 11.61 -12.90 -8.31
N GLU A 79 11.72 -12.36 -9.52
CA GLU A 79 12.17 -10.99 -9.76
C GLU A 79 11.18 -9.97 -9.19
N ASN A 80 9.90 -10.18 -9.41
CA ASN A 80 8.83 -9.33 -8.86
C ASN A 80 8.84 -9.36 -7.32
N THR A 81 8.89 -10.56 -6.73
CA THR A 81 8.96 -10.74 -5.28
C THR A 81 10.19 -10.06 -4.70
N GLN A 82 11.35 -10.22 -5.34
CA GLN A 82 12.58 -9.57 -4.88
C GLN A 82 12.48 -8.05 -4.94
N GLY A 83 11.88 -7.48 -5.98
CA GLY A 83 11.67 -6.04 -6.11
C GLY A 83 10.80 -5.49 -4.98
N VAL A 84 9.69 -6.18 -4.67
CA VAL A 84 8.81 -5.81 -3.55
C VAL A 84 9.53 -5.94 -2.21
N ILE A 85 10.27 -7.03 -1.97
CA ILE A 85 11.04 -7.24 -0.74
C ILE A 85 12.08 -6.13 -0.55
N ASN A 86 12.78 -5.74 -1.60
CA ASN A 86 13.77 -4.67 -1.52
C ASN A 86 13.11 -3.32 -1.23
N ALA A 87 11.93 -3.04 -1.78
CA ALA A 87 11.13 -1.87 -1.43
C ALA A 87 10.65 -1.94 0.05
N MET A 88 10.24 -3.10 0.55
CA MET A 88 9.85 -3.28 1.96
C MET A 88 11.02 -3.03 2.93
N ARG A 89 12.25 -3.30 2.51
CA ARG A 89 13.46 -3.01 3.29
C ARG A 89 13.86 -1.54 3.28
N ASN A 90 13.31 -0.75 2.36
CA ASN A 90 13.47 0.69 2.38
C ASN A 90 12.80 1.27 3.64
N PRO A 91 13.52 2.01 4.50
CA PRO A 91 12.97 2.53 5.76
C PRO A 91 11.83 3.54 5.55
N PHE A 92 11.69 4.09 4.36
CA PHE A 92 10.62 5.04 4.03
C PHE A 92 9.32 4.35 3.56
N VAL A 93 9.37 3.12 3.07
CA VAL A 93 8.17 2.39 2.61
C VAL A 93 7.48 1.71 3.79
N GLN A 94 6.23 2.04 4.02
CA GLN A 94 5.44 1.59 5.17
C GLN A 94 4.33 0.60 4.80
N ILE A 95 3.84 0.66 3.56
CA ILE A 95 2.78 -0.20 3.05
C ILE A 95 3.13 -0.63 1.63
N ILE A 96 2.88 -1.88 1.30
CA ILE A 96 2.85 -2.36 -0.08
C ILE A 96 1.40 -2.34 -0.55
N SER A 97 1.13 -1.55 -1.62
CA SER A 97 -0.19 -1.44 -2.22
C SER A 97 -0.55 -2.69 -3.03
N HIS A 98 -1.80 -3.07 -2.94
CA HIS A 98 -2.50 -4.06 -3.75
C HIS A 98 -1.66 -5.27 -4.26
N PRO A 99 -0.82 -5.93 -3.42
CA PRO A 99 0.02 -7.04 -3.89
C PRO A 99 -0.78 -8.22 -4.46
N GLY A 100 -2.04 -8.35 -4.04
CA GLY A 100 -2.96 -9.40 -4.50
C GLY A 100 -3.73 -9.07 -5.79
N ASP A 101 -3.49 -7.94 -6.43
CA ASP A 101 -4.31 -7.47 -7.55
C ASP A 101 -4.06 -8.21 -8.89
N GLY A 102 -2.99 -9.00 -8.97
CA GLY A 102 -2.62 -9.78 -10.17
C GLY A 102 -1.86 -8.98 -11.22
N THR A 103 -1.41 -7.76 -10.93
CA THR A 103 -0.54 -6.98 -11.83
C THR A 103 0.82 -7.65 -12.02
N ALA A 104 1.33 -8.29 -10.96
CA ALA A 104 2.55 -9.10 -11.00
C ALA A 104 2.34 -10.41 -10.23
N GLU A 105 2.95 -11.49 -10.67
CA GLU A 105 3.03 -12.72 -9.87
C GLU A 105 4.00 -12.52 -8.72
N LEU A 106 3.58 -12.86 -7.48
CA LEU A 106 4.33 -12.66 -6.26
C LEU A 106 4.31 -13.92 -5.37
N ASP A 107 5.35 -14.12 -4.59
CA ASP A 107 5.37 -15.10 -3.50
C ASP A 107 4.81 -14.46 -2.23
N PHE A 108 3.52 -14.65 -1.98
CA PHE A 108 2.84 -14.03 -0.84
C PHE A 108 3.35 -14.54 0.50
N GLU A 109 3.78 -15.81 0.58
CA GLU A 109 4.33 -16.34 1.83
C GLU A 109 5.66 -15.68 2.18
N GLU A 110 6.52 -15.45 1.19
CA GLU A 110 7.77 -14.74 1.39
C GLU A 110 7.53 -13.27 1.75
N LEU A 111 6.63 -12.60 1.03
CA LEU A 111 6.23 -11.22 1.37
C LEU A 111 5.69 -11.11 2.79
N MET A 112 4.88 -12.06 3.24
CA MET A 112 4.31 -12.04 4.58
C MET A 112 5.39 -12.18 5.67
N LYS A 113 6.39 -13.04 5.47
CA LYS A 113 7.53 -13.17 6.38
C LYS A 113 8.32 -11.87 6.48
N VAL A 114 8.60 -11.24 5.32
CA VAL A 114 9.32 -9.96 5.27
C VAL A 114 8.49 -8.82 5.84
N SER A 115 7.17 -8.81 5.63
CA SER A 115 6.25 -7.85 6.24
C SER A 115 6.39 -7.83 7.77
N ARG A 116 6.38 -9.00 8.39
CA ARG A 116 6.58 -9.15 9.83
C ARG A 116 7.96 -8.68 10.29
N GLU A 117 9.02 -8.98 9.52
CA GLU A 117 10.40 -8.60 9.83
C GLU A 117 10.61 -7.08 9.73
N THR A 118 10.09 -6.47 8.67
CA THR A 118 10.35 -5.07 8.33
C THR A 118 9.32 -4.11 8.89
N HIS A 119 8.22 -4.58 9.46
CA HIS A 119 7.05 -3.78 9.82
C HIS A 119 6.50 -2.97 8.65
N THR A 120 6.51 -3.56 7.45
CA THR A 120 5.88 -3.01 6.25
C THR A 120 4.56 -3.74 6.02
N LEU A 121 3.43 -3.04 6.10
CA LEU A 121 2.12 -3.64 5.95
C LEU A 121 1.85 -4.08 4.51
N LEU A 122 1.13 -5.19 4.34
CA LEU A 122 0.55 -5.56 3.06
C LEU A 122 -0.90 -5.09 3.02
N GLU A 123 -1.28 -4.45 1.92
CA GLU A 123 -2.63 -3.96 1.71
C GLU A 123 -3.54 -5.07 1.18
N ILE A 124 -4.71 -5.21 1.78
CA ILE A 124 -5.85 -5.91 1.19
C ILE A 124 -6.70 -4.84 0.49
N ASN A 125 -6.70 -4.85 -0.83
CA ASN A 125 -7.22 -3.74 -1.63
C ASN A 125 -8.65 -4.00 -2.12
N ASN A 126 -9.59 -3.14 -1.72
CA ASN A 126 -10.99 -3.27 -2.07
C ASN A 126 -11.25 -3.05 -3.57
N HIS A 127 -10.63 -2.02 -4.15
CA HIS A 127 -10.90 -1.63 -5.53
C HIS A 127 -10.39 -2.65 -6.54
N SER A 128 -9.30 -3.37 -6.24
CA SER A 128 -8.77 -4.44 -7.08
C SER A 128 -9.79 -5.55 -7.36
N MET A 129 -10.70 -5.78 -6.42
CA MET A 129 -11.75 -6.80 -6.51
C MET A 129 -13.06 -6.28 -7.08
N ALA A 130 -13.16 -4.98 -7.36
CA ALA A 130 -14.37 -4.41 -7.94
C ALA A 130 -14.65 -5.02 -9.33
N PRO A 131 -15.92 -5.38 -9.63
CA PRO A 131 -16.27 -6.03 -10.90
C PRO A 131 -15.79 -5.29 -12.15
N ILE A 132 -15.77 -3.95 -12.09
CA ILE A 132 -15.31 -3.10 -13.19
C ILE A 132 -13.81 -3.28 -13.53
N ARG A 133 -13.01 -3.81 -12.60
CA ARG A 133 -11.57 -4.05 -12.81
C ARG A 133 -11.30 -5.31 -13.62
N HIS A 134 -12.27 -6.21 -13.72
CA HIS A 134 -12.15 -7.52 -14.40
C HIS A 134 -10.94 -8.38 -13.97
N LYS A 135 -10.40 -8.14 -12.75
CA LYS A 135 -9.26 -8.85 -12.17
C LYS A 135 -9.73 -10.11 -11.44
N THR A 136 -9.95 -11.20 -12.16
CA THR A 136 -10.50 -12.46 -11.62
C THR A 136 -9.62 -13.12 -10.56
N VAL A 137 -8.31 -12.83 -10.57
CA VAL A 137 -7.34 -13.38 -9.60
C VAL A 137 -7.27 -12.56 -8.30
N ALA A 138 -7.83 -11.34 -8.28
CA ALA A 138 -7.67 -10.46 -7.13
C ALA A 138 -8.32 -11.02 -5.84
N ALA A 139 -9.54 -11.56 -5.94
CA ALA A 139 -10.21 -12.12 -4.77
C ALA A 139 -9.52 -13.38 -4.22
N PRO A 140 -9.14 -14.42 -5.02
CA PRO A 140 -8.35 -15.53 -4.50
C PRO A 140 -7.00 -15.11 -3.92
N ASN A 141 -6.28 -14.19 -4.55
CA ASN A 141 -4.99 -13.71 -4.04
C ASN A 141 -5.13 -12.98 -2.69
N ASN A 142 -6.12 -12.11 -2.56
CA ASN A 142 -6.36 -11.41 -1.29
C ASN A 142 -6.84 -12.36 -0.19
N LEU A 143 -7.58 -13.42 -0.53
CA LEU A 143 -7.91 -14.48 0.43
C LEU A 143 -6.65 -15.21 0.92
N GLU A 144 -5.76 -15.60 0.01
CA GLU A 144 -4.47 -16.23 0.36
C GLU A 144 -3.63 -15.30 1.25
N LEU A 145 -3.57 -14.00 0.95
CA LEU A 145 -2.90 -13.02 1.80
C LEU A 145 -3.47 -12.97 3.22
N LEU A 146 -4.80 -13.00 3.37
CA LEU A 146 -5.46 -13.05 4.68
C LEU A 146 -5.15 -14.36 5.43
N GLU A 147 -5.19 -15.51 4.76
CA GLU A 147 -4.86 -16.81 5.35
C GLU A 147 -3.39 -16.86 5.83
N LEU A 148 -2.46 -16.33 5.02
CA LEU A 148 -1.06 -16.23 5.39
C LEU A 148 -0.84 -15.23 6.54
N ALA A 149 -1.52 -14.09 6.52
CA ALA A 149 -1.45 -13.10 7.60
C ALA A 149 -1.94 -13.69 8.93
N LYS A 150 -3.03 -14.46 8.92
CA LYS A 150 -3.51 -15.21 10.08
C LYS A 150 -2.49 -16.27 10.54
N LYS A 151 -1.94 -17.06 9.61
CA LYS A 151 -0.93 -18.10 9.90
C LYS A 151 0.32 -17.52 10.58
N TYR A 152 0.79 -16.36 10.12
CA TYR A 152 2.01 -15.71 10.61
C TYR A 152 1.74 -14.66 11.71
N GLU A 153 0.48 -14.50 12.14
CA GLU A 153 0.07 -13.47 13.11
C GLU A 153 0.59 -12.08 12.72
N THR A 154 0.54 -11.75 11.42
CA THR A 154 1.05 -10.50 10.86
C THR A 154 -0.11 -9.57 10.54
N PRO A 155 -0.10 -8.32 11.04
CA PRO A 155 -1.18 -7.40 10.76
C PRO A 155 -1.20 -6.97 9.29
N VAL A 156 -2.42 -6.64 8.82
CA VAL A 156 -2.68 -6.09 7.48
C VAL A 156 -3.40 -4.76 7.57
N ILE A 157 -3.45 -4.05 6.45
CA ILE A 157 -4.22 -2.83 6.28
C ILE A 157 -5.22 -2.99 5.14
N PHE A 158 -6.47 -2.57 5.33
CA PHE A 158 -7.47 -2.52 4.27
C PHE A 158 -7.39 -1.16 3.57
N GLY A 159 -7.30 -1.17 2.24
CA GLY A 159 -7.35 0.02 1.40
C GLY A 159 -8.62 0.05 0.55
N SER A 160 -9.31 1.18 0.54
CA SER A 160 -10.43 1.39 -0.37
C SER A 160 -9.95 1.70 -1.80
N ASP A 161 -8.75 2.23 -1.95
CA ASP A 161 -8.19 2.70 -3.23
C ASP A 161 -9.21 3.58 -3.99
N ALA A 162 -9.72 4.58 -3.25
CA ALA A 162 -10.83 5.42 -3.70
C ALA A 162 -10.40 6.39 -4.80
N HIS A 163 -10.95 6.21 -5.99
CA HIS A 163 -10.79 7.14 -7.13
C HIS A 163 -11.88 8.20 -7.17
N PHE A 164 -12.91 8.06 -6.33
CA PHE A 164 -13.99 9.02 -6.18
C PHE A 164 -14.45 9.07 -4.70
N SER A 165 -15.03 10.20 -4.29
CA SER A 165 -15.37 10.44 -2.88
C SER A 165 -16.32 9.40 -2.25
N THR A 166 -17.22 8.82 -3.02
CA THR A 166 -18.15 7.79 -2.56
C THR A 166 -17.48 6.43 -2.28
N MET A 167 -16.25 6.23 -2.75
CA MET A 167 -15.47 5.01 -2.54
C MET A 167 -14.58 5.08 -1.28
N ILE A 168 -14.50 6.25 -0.64
CA ILE A 168 -13.67 6.42 0.58
C ILE A 168 -14.21 5.52 1.68
N ALA A 169 -13.33 4.69 2.25
CA ALA A 169 -13.63 3.71 3.28
C ALA A 169 -14.69 2.65 2.87
N ASP A 170 -14.83 2.41 1.56
CA ASP A 170 -15.60 1.26 1.08
C ASP A 170 -14.74 -0.01 1.15
N TYR A 171 -15.21 -1.00 1.89
CA TYR A 171 -14.55 -2.31 2.06
C TYR A 171 -15.49 -3.47 1.68
N SER A 172 -16.54 -3.18 0.90
CA SER A 172 -17.59 -4.13 0.56
C SER A 172 -17.09 -5.40 -0.15
N ASN A 173 -16.01 -5.31 -0.92
CA ASN A 173 -15.40 -6.47 -1.58
C ASN A 173 -14.43 -7.24 -0.66
N ILE A 174 -13.89 -6.60 0.38
CA ILE A 174 -12.98 -7.21 1.37
C ILE A 174 -13.76 -8.06 2.38
N MET A 175 -14.89 -7.54 2.90
CA MET A 175 -15.59 -8.15 4.01
C MET A 175 -15.99 -9.62 3.80
N PRO A 176 -16.45 -10.06 2.61
CA PRO A 176 -16.72 -11.49 2.36
C PRO A 176 -15.48 -12.38 2.46
N LEU A 177 -14.28 -11.84 2.16
CA LEU A 177 -13.03 -12.59 2.30
C LEU A 177 -12.59 -12.68 3.76
N VAL A 178 -12.80 -11.61 4.54
CA VAL A 178 -12.54 -11.58 5.99
C VAL A 178 -13.39 -12.65 6.70
N GLU A 179 -14.70 -12.72 6.39
CA GLU A 179 -15.58 -13.77 6.89
C GLU A 179 -15.10 -15.17 6.50
N LYS A 180 -14.78 -15.35 5.22
CA LYS A 180 -14.35 -16.66 4.70
C LYS A 180 -13.04 -17.14 5.32
N ALA A 181 -12.09 -16.24 5.56
CA ALA A 181 -10.81 -16.54 6.21
C ALA A 181 -10.95 -16.68 7.74
N GLU A 182 -12.12 -16.33 8.31
CA GLU A 182 -12.27 -16.14 9.77
C GLU A 182 -11.11 -15.28 10.31
N PHE A 183 -10.87 -14.14 9.64
CA PHE A 183 -9.70 -13.31 9.90
C PHE A 183 -9.90 -12.50 11.19
N PRO A 184 -8.94 -12.52 12.13
CA PRO A 184 -9.12 -11.89 13.43
C PRO A 184 -9.02 -10.36 13.35
N ASP A 185 -9.96 -9.65 14.00
CA ASP A 185 -10.03 -8.18 14.01
C ASP A 185 -8.78 -7.52 14.59
N GLU A 186 -8.09 -8.19 15.51
CA GLU A 186 -6.86 -7.71 16.13
C GLU A 186 -5.66 -7.61 15.17
N LEU A 187 -5.74 -8.26 13.99
CA LEU A 187 -4.76 -8.14 12.92
C LEU A 187 -5.15 -7.11 11.85
N VAL A 188 -6.32 -6.49 11.96
CA VAL A 188 -6.78 -5.41 11.05
C VAL A 188 -6.42 -4.06 11.66
N LEU A 189 -5.37 -3.39 11.17
CA LEU A 189 -4.93 -2.14 11.77
C LEU A 189 -5.88 -0.95 11.49
N ASN A 190 -6.79 -1.06 10.55
CA ASN A 190 -7.86 -0.07 10.35
C ASN A 190 -8.72 0.14 11.59
N TYR A 191 -8.90 -0.90 12.39
CA TYR A 191 -9.74 -0.86 13.60
C TYR A 191 -8.99 -0.33 14.84
N GLN A 192 -7.66 -0.14 14.71
CA GLN A 192 -6.78 0.17 15.82
C GLN A 192 -5.81 1.32 15.45
N PRO A 193 -6.31 2.58 15.35
CA PRO A 193 -5.50 3.71 14.86
C PRO A 193 -4.21 3.94 15.64
N GLU A 194 -4.23 3.76 16.96
CA GLU A 194 -3.06 3.94 17.81
C GLU A 194 -2.01 2.84 17.57
N LYS A 195 -2.47 1.59 17.41
CA LYS A 195 -1.59 0.47 17.06
C LYS A 195 -1.05 0.61 15.64
N PHE A 196 -1.85 1.10 14.71
CA PHE A 196 -1.38 1.45 13.36
C PHE A 196 -0.23 2.44 13.42
N MET A 197 -0.40 3.55 14.14
CA MET A 197 0.65 4.57 14.28
C MET A 197 1.92 4.03 14.95
N ALA A 198 1.77 3.14 15.94
CA ALA A 198 2.91 2.52 16.62
C ALA A 198 3.61 1.44 15.76
N TYR A 199 2.89 0.84 14.82
CA TYR A 199 3.44 -0.18 13.92
C TYR A 199 4.24 0.43 12.77
N LEU A 200 3.92 1.64 12.35
CA LEU A 200 4.62 2.30 11.25
C LEU A 200 6.09 2.52 11.58
N LYS A 201 6.95 2.26 10.62
CA LYS A 201 8.37 2.60 10.72
C LYS A 201 8.52 4.09 11.03
N PRO A 202 9.38 4.49 11.97
CA PRO A 202 9.70 5.89 12.17
C PRO A 202 10.34 6.46 10.89
N THR A 203 9.95 7.67 10.51
CA THR A 203 10.64 8.36 9.41
C THR A 203 12.08 8.63 9.85
N PRO A 204 13.10 8.19 9.09
CA PRO A 204 14.49 8.44 9.45
C PRO A 204 14.76 9.94 9.62
N GLU A 205 15.47 10.30 10.67
CA GLU A 205 15.96 11.66 10.87
C GLU A 205 17.04 12.01 9.81
N LYS A 206 17.22 13.31 9.55
CA LYS A 206 18.25 13.78 8.60
C LYS A 206 19.65 13.58 9.14
#